data_7fc90a9008ffc128229142fe42d84c98
#
_entry.id   7fc90a9008ffc128229142fe42d84c98
#
_cell.length_a   1.000
_cell.length_b   1.000
_cell.length_c   1.000
_cell.angle_alpha   90.00
_cell.angle_beta   90.00
_cell.angle_gamma   90.00
#
_symmetry.space_group_name_H-M   'P 1'
#
loop_
_entity.id
_entity.type
_entity.pdbx_description
1 polymer ?
#
loop_
_entity_poly.entity_id
_entity_poly.type
_entity_poly.pdbx_seq_one_letter_code
_entity_poly.pdbx_strand_id
1 'polypeptide(L)'
;MPNKIEKIDRRTAAIKYKKNPFLAEMVAEVDLGKKTVAFGTGKGLVDPETGEYQGEAAFKITKVVDKSQFLMMYMGLQSAFWQLSPRAQKVLRVIFYQAQHNAIGKDEIHLSWEAAEEIFKQEDIKMSRATYFRGVSELVEKRVIAEATRPSIFYLNPTLLFNGNRATFIQQIITDDPDVVKEAQEITAKRALEAHRELSGSKLKEIGESIKSKI
;
A
#
# COMPACT_ATOMS: atom_id res chain seq x y z
N MET A 1 20.48 1.34 3.79
CA MET A 1 20.82 0.95 2.41
C MET A 1 19.50 0.67 1.71
N PRO A 2 19.16 1.32 0.60
CA PRO A 2 17.88 1.12 -0.05
C PRO A 2 17.71 -0.35 -0.42
N ASN A 3 16.45 -0.80 -0.40
CA ASN A 3 15.96 -2.14 -0.68
C ASN A 3 16.64 -2.72 -1.93
N LYS A 4 17.70 -3.50 -1.73
CA LYS A 4 18.67 -3.80 -2.78
C LYS A 4 18.04 -4.68 -3.85
N ILE A 5 17.99 -4.16 -5.07
CA ILE A 5 17.76 -4.90 -6.31
C ILE A 5 18.68 -6.14 -6.31
N GLU A 6 18.13 -7.34 -6.17
CA GLU A 6 18.95 -8.53 -6.02
C GLU A 6 19.20 -9.31 -7.31
N LYS A 7 18.36 -9.16 -8.30
CA LYS A 7 18.60 -9.74 -9.63
C LYS A 7 17.91 -8.92 -10.71
N ILE A 8 18.71 -8.41 -11.63
CA ILE A 8 18.22 -8.07 -12.96
C ILE A 8 18.14 -9.38 -13.73
N ASP A 9 16.95 -9.82 -14.10
CA ASP A 9 16.81 -10.93 -15.04
C ASP A 9 17.40 -10.45 -16.38
N ARG A 10 18.53 -11.06 -16.78
CA ARG A 10 19.26 -10.66 -18.00
C ARG A 10 18.43 -10.81 -19.28
N ARG A 11 17.33 -11.58 -19.24
CA ARG A 11 16.44 -11.80 -20.40
C ARG A 11 15.33 -10.75 -20.51
N THR A 12 14.85 -10.22 -19.38
CA THR A 12 13.68 -9.31 -19.35
C THR A 12 14.02 -7.93 -18.83
N ALA A 13 15.25 -7.69 -18.36
CA ALA A 13 15.68 -6.50 -17.62
C ALA A 13 14.74 -6.17 -16.41
N ALA A 14 13.95 -7.14 -15.95
CA ALA A 14 13.03 -6.97 -14.85
C ALA A 14 13.77 -6.91 -13.51
N ILE A 15 13.44 -5.92 -12.72
CA ILE A 15 13.96 -5.74 -11.37
C ILE A 15 13.15 -6.62 -10.42
N LYS A 16 13.84 -7.47 -9.64
CA LYS A 16 13.23 -8.33 -8.62
C LYS A 16 13.61 -7.89 -7.22
N TYR A 17 12.66 -7.96 -6.32
CA TYR A 17 12.79 -7.46 -4.96
C TYR A 17 12.73 -8.59 -3.93
N LYS A 18 13.52 -8.49 -2.85
CA LYS A 18 13.43 -9.39 -1.69
C LYS A 18 12.25 -9.03 -0.79
N LYS A 19 12.03 -7.73 -0.62
CA LYS A 19 10.96 -7.14 0.18
C LYS A 19 10.12 -6.25 -0.72
N ASN A 20 8.92 -5.97 -0.30
CA ASN A 20 8.02 -5.08 -1.04
C ASN A 20 8.62 -3.66 -1.15
N PRO A 21 8.92 -3.17 -2.37
CA PRO A 21 9.54 -1.86 -2.56
C PRO A 21 8.60 -0.67 -2.28
N PHE A 22 7.30 -0.91 -2.10
CA PHE A 22 6.30 0.13 -1.89
C PHE A 22 6.08 0.46 -0.42
N LEU A 23 6.64 -0.32 0.54
CA LEU A 23 6.37 -0.15 1.97
C LEU A 23 6.84 1.19 2.51
N ALA A 24 8.02 1.65 2.10
CA ALA A 24 8.56 2.94 2.53
C ALA A 24 7.70 4.11 2.05
N GLU A 25 7.23 4.06 0.80
CA GLU A 25 6.31 5.05 0.25
C GLU A 25 4.98 5.08 1.02
N MET A 26 4.44 3.89 1.31
CA MET A 26 3.21 3.76 2.10
C MET A 26 3.37 4.36 3.50
N VAL A 27 4.47 4.06 4.19
CA VAL A 27 4.74 4.61 5.54
C VAL A 27 4.91 6.13 5.49
N ALA A 28 5.55 6.66 4.41
CA ALA A 28 5.73 8.10 4.21
C ALA A 28 4.43 8.85 3.88
N GLU A 29 3.44 8.17 3.28
CA GLU A 29 2.15 8.77 2.89
C GLU A 29 1.11 8.77 4.00
N VAL A 30 1.20 7.82 4.93
CA VAL A 30 0.17 7.65 5.94
C VAL A 30 0.46 8.49 7.17
N ASP A 31 -0.34 9.52 7.36
CA ASP A 31 -0.46 10.20 8.64
C ASP A 31 -1.30 9.29 9.58
N LEU A 32 -0.64 8.55 10.44
CA LEU A 32 -1.28 7.76 11.50
C LEU A 32 -1.82 8.73 12.56
N GLY A 33 -2.95 9.33 12.27
CA GLY A 33 -3.68 10.12 13.26
C GLY A 33 -3.96 9.25 14.49
N LYS A 34 -3.38 9.61 15.65
CA LYS A 34 -3.66 8.97 16.92
C LYS A 34 -5.10 9.29 17.33
N LYS A 35 -6.05 8.45 16.94
CA LYS A 35 -7.38 8.48 17.49
C LYS A 35 -7.35 7.73 18.81
N THR A 36 -7.06 8.44 19.89
CA THR A 36 -7.19 7.90 21.25
C THR A 36 -8.68 7.83 21.56
N VAL A 37 -9.25 6.65 21.42
CA VAL A 37 -10.57 6.39 21.95
C VAL A 37 -10.38 6.00 23.41
N ALA A 38 -10.46 6.98 24.31
CA ALA A 38 -10.47 6.72 25.73
C ALA A 38 -11.83 6.09 26.10
N PHE A 39 -11.87 4.80 26.27
CA PHE A 39 -12.93 4.10 26.95
C PHE A 39 -12.51 3.88 28.42
N GLY A 40 -12.83 4.83 29.25
CA GLY A 40 -12.64 4.74 30.66
C GLY A 40 -13.14 6.01 31.30
N THR A 41 -14.37 6.00 31.75
CA THR A 41 -14.69 6.83 32.90
C THR A 41 -13.86 6.25 34.04
N GLY A 42 -12.85 6.95 34.52
CA GLY A 42 -11.94 6.52 35.58
C GLY A 42 -12.61 6.20 36.92
N LYS A 43 -13.57 5.32 36.90
CA LYS A 43 -14.15 4.67 38.07
C LYS A 43 -13.41 3.36 38.25
N GLY A 44 -12.41 3.39 39.11
CA GLY A 44 -11.79 2.17 39.57
C GLY A 44 -12.84 1.24 40.20
N LEU A 45 -12.67 -0.05 39.98
CA LEU A 45 -13.45 -1.06 40.72
C LEU A 45 -13.03 -1.01 42.16
N VAL A 46 -13.93 -0.60 43.03
CA VAL A 46 -13.77 -0.64 44.46
C VAL A 46 -14.62 -1.81 44.98
N ASP A 47 -14.01 -2.67 45.75
CA ASP A 47 -14.72 -3.75 46.41
C ASP A 47 -15.77 -3.15 47.41
N PRO A 48 -17.06 -3.49 47.25
CA PRO A 48 -18.12 -2.89 48.08
C PRO A 48 -18.05 -3.32 49.56
N GLU A 49 -17.33 -4.40 49.90
CA GLU A 49 -17.24 -4.91 51.25
C GLU A 49 -15.97 -4.42 51.97
N THR A 50 -14.84 -4.31 51.26
CA THR A 50 -13.56 -3.94 51.83
C THR A 50 -13.14 -2.49 51.55
N GLY A 51 -13.76 -1.85 50.53
CA GLY A 51 -13.38 -0.50 50.10
C GLY A 51 -12.04 -0.43 49.38
N GLU A 52 -11.38 -1.54 49.10
CA GLU A 52 -10.09 -1.58 48.44
C GLU A 52 -10.18 -1.39 46.92
N TYR A 53 -9.22 -0.69 46.35
CA TYR A 53 -9.11 -0.46 44.92
C TYR A 53 -8.60 -1.72 44.21
N GLN A 54 -9.44 -2.38 43.42
CA GLN A 54 -9.11 -3.63 42.70
C GLN A 54 -8.58 -3.41 41.29
N GLY A 55 -8.30 -2.18 40.87
CA GLY A 55 -7.75 -1.87 39.55
C GLY A 55 -8.76 -1.22 38.62
N GLU A 56 -8.32 -0.93 37.41
CA GLU A 56 -9.14 -0.34 36.35
C GLU A 56 -9.96 -1.40 35.62
N ALA A 57 -11.25 -1.15 35.45
CA ALA A 57 -12.10 -2.01 34.62
C ALA A 57 -11.71 -1.91 33.14
N ALA A 58 -11.06 -2.92 32.62
CA ALA A 58 -10.80 -3.02 31.18
C ALA A 58 -12.03 -3.57 30.47
N PHE A 59 -12.76 -2.72 29.76
CA PHE A 59 -13.87 -3.15 28.91
C PHE A 59 -13.33 -3.64 27.58
N LYS A 60 -13.43 -4.95 27.33
CA LYS A 60 -13.17 -5.54 26.02
C LYS A 60 -14.38 -5.31 25.12
N ILE A 61 -14.31 -4.34 24.22
CA ILE A 61 -15.34 -4.17 23.20
C ILE A 61 -15.11 -5.18 22.09
N THR A 62 -15.99 -6.17 21.99
CA THR A 62 -16.04 -7.07 20.83
C THR A 62 -16.80 -6.37 19.73
N LYS A 63 -16.08 -5.87 18.71
CA LYS A 63 -16.70 -5.31 17.52
C LYS A 63 -17.17 -6.47 16.63
N VAL A 64 -18.47 -6.50 16.36
CA VAL A 64 -19.02 -7.38 15.32
C VAL A 64 -18.52 -6.85 13.98
N VAL A 65 -17.79 -7.68 13.24
CA VAL A 65 -17.31 -7.36 11.90
C VAL A 65 -18.12 -8.13 10.88
N ASP A 66 -18.39 -7.50 9.75
CA ASP A 66 -18.96 -8.17 8.60
C ASP A 66 -18.00 -9.27 8.12
N LYS A 67 -18.53 -10.46 7.88
CA LYS A 67 -17.77 -11.60 7.35
C LYS A 67 -17.56 -11.52 5.85
N SER A 68 -18.21 -10.59 5.16
CA SER A 68 -18.02 -10.38 3.74
C SER A 68 -16.59 -9.91 3.46
N GLN A 69 -15.97 -10.55 2.49
CA GLN A 69 -14.65 -10.17 2.04
C GLN A 69 -14.76 -8.89 1.21
N PHE A 70 -14.02 -7.87 1.57
CA PHE A 70 -13.94 -6.63 0.81
C PHE A 70 -12.48 -6.27 0.56
N LEU A 71 -12.27 -5.62 -0.58
CA LEU A 71 -10.97 -5.14 -1.02
C LEU A 71 -10.99 -3.62 -1.03
N MET A 72 -10.06 -2.98 -0.33
CA MET A 72 -9.89 -1.54 -0.37
C MET A 72 -9.09 -1.12 -1.59
N MET A 73 -9.69 -0.26 -2.43
CA MET A 73 -9.03 0.41 -3.53
C MET A 73 -8.91 1.90 -3.21
N TYR A 74 -7.70 2.42 -3.32
CA TYR A 74 -7.43 3.83 -3.04
C TYR A 74 -7.55 4.66 -4.33
N MET A 75 -7.76 5.96 -4.19
CA MET A 75 -7.97 6.89 -5.32
C MET A 75 -6.86 6.83 -6.37
N GLY A 76 -5.61 6.57 -5.94
CA GLY A 76 -4.48 6.40 -6.85
C GLY A 76 -4.66 5.23 -7.84
N LEU A 77 -5.24 4.11 -7.42
CA LEU A 77 -5.53 2.99 -8.32
C LEU A 77 -6.61 3.35 -9.34
N GLN A 78 -7.64 4.09 -8.94
CA GLN A 78 -8.68 4.53 -9.87
C GLN A 78 -8.09 5.36 -11.00
N SER A 79 -7.22 6.31 -10.70
CA SER A 79 -6.52 7.11 -11.71
C SER A 79 -5.61 6.27 -12.60
N ALA A 80 -4.85 5.33 -12.01
CA ALA A 80 -3.98 4.42 -12.76
C ALA A 80 -4.78 3.46 -13.65
N PHE A 81 -5.94 2.98 -13.20
CA PHE A 81 -6.79 2.03 -13.93
C PHE A 81 -7.17 2.53 -15.34
N TRP A 82 -7.53 3.81 -15.45
CA TRP A 82 -7.91 4.41 -16.74
C TRP A 82 -6.75 4.56 -17.71
N GLN A 83 -5.51 4.47 -17.22
CA GLN A 83 -4.30 4.53 -18.05
C GLN A 83 -3.79 3.14 -18.45
N LEU A 84 -4.42 2.05 -17.95
CA LEU A 84 -4.05 0.70 -18.28
C LEU A 84 -4.66 0.27 -19.62
N SER A 85 -3.90 -0.51 -20.39
CA SER A 85 -4.43 -1.17 -21.57
C SER A 85 -5.52 -2.19 -21.20
N PRO A 86 -6.43 -2.54 -22.12
CA PRO A 86 -7.47 -3.54 -21.87
C PRO A 86 -6.93 -4.90 -21.42
N ARG A 87 -5.72 -5.29 -21.84
CA ARG A 87 -5.06 -6.53 -21.38
C ARG A 87 -4.64 -6.42 -19.91
N ALA A 88 -4.04 -5.29 -19.51
CA ALA A 88 -3.63 -5.07 -18.12
C ALA A 88 -4.85 -4.97 -17.19
N GLN A 89 -5.94 -4.34 -17.62
CA GLN A 89 -7.20 -4.30 -16.89
C GLN A 89 -7.78 -5.70 -16.64
N LYS A 90 -7.70 -6.60 -17.62
CA LYS A 90 -8.11 -8.01 -17.45
C LYS A 90 -7.22 -8.74 -16.45
N VAL A 91 -5.90 -8.53 -16.50
CA VAL A 91 -4.97 -9.11 -15.50
C VAL A 91 -5.23 -8.54 -14.11
N LEU A 92 -5.58 -7.26 -14.00
CA LEU A 92 -5.91 -6.64 -12.72
C LEU A 92 -7.10 -7.33 -12.01
N ARG A 93 -8.04 -7.92 -12.76
CA ARG A 93 -9.12 -8.75 -12.17
C ARG A 93 -8.57 -9.98 -11.44
N VAL A 94 -7.55 -10.64 -12.02
CA VAL A 94 -6.87 -11.76 -11.36
C VAL A 94 -6.21 -11.29 -10.07
N ILE A 95 -5.59 -10.11 -10.09
CA ILE A 95 -4.98 -9.51 -8.90
C ILE A 95 -6.04 -9.22 -7.84
N PHE A 96 -7.19 -8.67 -8.20
CA PHE A 96 -8.29 -8.45 -7.27
C PHE A 96 -8.77 -9.74 -6.64
N TYR A 97 -8.96 -10.79 -7.44
CA TYR A 97 -9.35 -12.09 -6.94
C TYR A 97 -8.31 -12.63 -5.94
N GLN A 98 -7.04 -12.62 -6.31
CA GLN A 98 -5.94 -13.08 -5.44
C GLN A 98 -5.83 -12.24 -4.15
N ALA A 99 -5.92 -10.91 -4.26
CA ALA A 99 -5.86 -10.03 -3.11
C ALA A 99 -7.04 -10.25 -2.16
N GLN A 100 -8.23 -10.49 -2.70
CA GLN A 100 -9.44 -10.70 -1.91
C GLN A 100 -9.43 -12.05 -1.17
N HIS A 101 -8.97 -13.13 -1.81
CA HIS A 101 -9.08 -14.48 -1.26
C HIS A 101 -7.81 -14.98 -0.58
N ASN A 102 -6.63 -14.57 -1.05
CA ASN A 102 -5.35 -15.17 -0.67
C ASN A 102 -4.40 -14.21 0.06
N ALA A 103 -4.63 -12.89 -0.02
CA ALA A 103 -3.72 -11.89 0.54
C ALA A 103 -4.38 -11.03 1.64
N ILE A 104 -5.19 -11.64 2.51
CA ILE A 104 -5.81 -10.93 3.62
C ILE A 104 -4.74 -10.53 4.64
N GLY A 105 -4.57 -9.22 4.86
CA GLY A 105 -3.54 -8.67 5.74
C GLY A 105 -2.10 -8.89 5.26
N LYS A 106 -1.92 -9.23 3.98
CA LYS A 106 -0.62 -9.46 3.35
C LYS A 106 -0.48 -8.61 2.10
N ASP A 107 0.75 -8.36 1.73
CA ASP A 107 1.12 -7.58 0.54
C ASP A 107 1.69 -8.46 -0.60
N GLU A 108 1.67 -9.80 -0.45
CA GLU A 108 2.16 -10.75 -1.44
C GLU A 108 1.01 -11.50 -2.10
N ILE A 109 1.10 -11.68 -3.41
CA ILE A 109 0.18 -12.47 -4.21
C ILE A 109 0.93 -13.45 -5.13
N HIS A 110 0.27 -14.55 -5.48
CA HIS A 110 0.76 -15.51 -6.45
C HIS A 110 0.11 -15.29 -7.81
N LEU A 111 0.90 -14.96 -8.84
CA LEU A 111 0.43 -14.77 -10.22
C LEU A 111 1.09 -15.79 -11.14
N SER A 112 0.37 -16.85 -11.47
CA SER A 112 0.75 -17.80 -12.52
C SER A 112 -0.28 -17.79 -13.65
N TRP A 113 0.13 -18.26 -14.82
CA TRP A 113 -0.80 -18.39 -15.94
C TRP A 113 -1.91 -19.39 -15.62
N GLU A 114 -1.55 -20.52 -15.01
CA GLU A 114 -2.46 -21.62 -14.69
C GLU A 114 -3.59 -21.14 -13.76
N ALA A 115 -3.25 -20.40 -12.69
CA ALA A 115 -4.25 -19.83 -11.80
C ALA A 115 -5.09 -18.72 -12.48
N ALA A 116 -4.47 -17.92 -13.33
CA ALA A 116 -5.16 -16.87 -14.07
C ALA A 116 -6.14 -17.46 -15.12
N GLU A 117 -5.74 -18.53 -15.80
CA GLU A 117 -6.57 -19.21 -16.79
C GLU A 117 -7.88 -19.75 -16.19
N GLU A 118 -7.81 -20.26 -14.96
CA GLU A 118 -8.98 -20.74 -14.22
C GLU A 118 -9.96 -19.60 -13.94
N ILE A 119 -9.46 -18.46 -13.45
CA ILE A 119 -10.26 -17.27 -13.19
C ILE A 119 -10.86 -16.72 -14.50
N PHE A 120 -10.07 -16.67 -15.59
CA PHE A 120 -10.55 -16.21 -16.88
C PHE A 120 -11.64 -17.10 -17.45
N LYS A 121 -11.56 -18.43 -17.26
CA LYS A 121 -12.62 -19.36 -17.66
C LYS A 121 -13.91 -19.14 -16.88
N GLN A 122 -13.82 -18.89 -15.56
CA GLN A 122 -14.98 -18.61 -14.71
C GLN A 122 -15.69 -17.30 -15.09
N GLU A 123 -14.93 -16.30 -15.54
CA GLU A 123 -15.45 -14.98 -15.91
C GLU A 123 -15.70 -14.80 -17.42
N ASP A 124 -15.59 -15.87 -18.23
CA ASP A 124 -15.68 -15.83 -19.71
C ASP A 124 -14.74 -14.81 -20.36
N ILE A 125 -13.55 -14.65 -19.80
CA ILE A 125 -12.52 -13.75 -20.34
C ILE A 125 -11.58 -14.52 -21.26
N LYS A 126 -11.58 -14.15 -22.53
CA LYS A 126 -10.61 -14.72 -23.50
C LYS A 126 -9.29 -13.99 -23.43
N MET A 127 -8.22 -14.74 -23.12
CA MET A 127 -6.86 -14.23 -23.08
C MET A 127 -5.85 -15.33 -23.44
N SER A 128 -4.82 -14.99 -24.19
CA SER A 128 -3.69 -15.91 -24.42
C SER A 128 -2.62 -15.73 -23.35
N ARG A 129 -1.83 -16.79 -23.11
CA ARG A 129 -0.69 -16.76 -22.17
C ARG A 129 0.28 -15.60 -22.45
N ALA A 130 0.61 -15.36 -23.72
CA ALA A 130 1.50 -14.26 -24.11
C ALA A 130 0.90 -12.88 -23.77
N THR A 131 -0.41 -12.71 -23.99
CA THR A 131 -1.12 -11.47 -23.66
C THR A 131 -1.20 -11.25 -22.16
N TYR A 132 -1.39 -12.31 -21.38
CA TYR A 132 -1.36 -12.26 -19.93
C TYR A 132 -0.02 -11.72 -19.40
N PHE A 133 1.12 -12.29 -19.83
CA PHE A 133 2.42 -11.81 -19.36
C PHE A 133 2.74 -10.38 -19.80
N ARG A 134 2.28 -9.96 -20.97
CA ARG A 134 2.38 -8.54 -21.38
C ARG A 134 1.54 -7.64 -20.48
N GLY A 135 0.37 -8.09 -20.03
CA GLY A 135 -0.44 -7.36 -19.06
C GLY A 135 0.22 -7.28 -17.67
N VAL A 136 0.82 -8.39 -17.21
CA VAL A 136 1.60 -8.40 -15.96
C VAL A 136 2.78 -7.42 -16.04
N SER A 137 3.55 -7.44 -17.15
CA SER A 137 4.68 -6.51 -17.34
C SER A 137 4.24 -5.05 -17.28
N GLU A 138 3.10 -4.72 -17.90
CA GLU A 138 2.54 -3.37 -17.85
C GLU A 138 2.15 -2.94 -16.42
N LEU A 139 1.58 -3.86 -15.63
CA LEU A 139 1.25 -3.57 -14.23
C LEU A 139 2.49 -3.37 -13.35
N VAL A 140 3.58 -4.07 -13.65
CA VAL A 140 4.88 -3.84 -13.01
C VAL A 140 5.44 -2.48 -13.40
N GLU A 141 5.42 -2.13 -14.68
CA GLU A 141 5.87 -0.82 -15.19
C GLU A 141 5.09 0.33 -14.57
N LYS A 142 3.78 0.18 -14.42
CA LYS A 142 2.87 1.16 -13.80
C LYS A 142 2.92 1.13 -12.25
N ARG A 143 3.82 0.32 -11.66
CA ARG A 143 4.01 0.22 -10.20
C ARG A 143 2.75 -0.19 -9.41
N VAL A 144 1.85 -0.92 -10.04
CA VAL A 144 0.69 -1.54 -9.36
C VAL A 144 1.14 -2.76 -8.56
N ILE A 145 2.09 -3.51 -9.12
CA ILE A 145 2.74 -4.67 -8.50
C ILE A 145 4.26 -4.61 -8.72
N ALA A 146 5.01 -5.37 -7.93
CA ALA A 146 6.45 -5.57 -8.12
C ALA A 146 6.80 -7.06 -8.06
N GLU A 147 7.74 -7.52 -8.90
CA GLU A 147 8.14 -8.92 -8.93
C GLU A 147 9.05 -9.26 -7.76
N ALA A 148 8.73 -10.32 -7.02
CA ALA A 148 9.60 -10.84 -5.96
C ALA A 148 10.74 -11.69 -6.55
N THR A 149 11.78 -11.93 -5.74
CA THR A 149 12.87 -12.87 -6.12
C THR A 149 12.38 -14.32 -6.23
N ARG A 150 11.26 -14.65 -5.56
CA ARG A 150 10.59 -15.96 -5.66
C ARG A 150 9.73 -16.04 -6.92
N PRO A 151 9.78 -17.17 -7.65
CA PRO A 151 8.99 -17.34 -8.88
C PRO A 151 7.49 -17.15 -8.66
N SER A 152 6.84 -16.47 -9.58
CA SER A 152 5.38 -16.21 -9.58
C SER A 152 4.84 -15.48 -8.36
N ILE A 153 5.69 -14.97 -7.47
CA ILE A 153 5.29 -14.12 -6.36
C ILE A 153 5.48 -12.66 -6.74
N PHE A 154 4.47 -11.86 -6.44
CA PHE A 154 4.47 -10.43 -6.66
C PHE A 154 4.03 -9.70 -5.39
N TYR A 155 4.60 -8.53 -5.17
CA TYR A 155 4.18 -7.61 -4.12
C TYR A 155 3.09 -6.69 -4.65
N LEU A 156 2.02 -6.53 -3.91
CA LEU A 156 1.02 -5.49 -4.14
C LEU A 156 1.57 -4.13 -3.72
N ASN A 157 1.13 -3.08 -4.40
CA ASN A 157 1.35 -1.74 -3.91
C ASN A 157 0.24 -1.36 -2.90
N PRO A 158 0.54 -1.32 -1.59
CA PRO A 158 -0.49 -1.11 -0.57
C PRO A 158 -1.00 0.33 -0.54
N THR A 159 -0.36 1.27 -1.26
CA THR A 159 -0.90 2.62 -1.45
C THR A 159 -2.06 2.63 -2.43
N LEU A 160 -2.14 1.63 -3.30
CA LEU A 160 -3.16 1.50 -4.33
C LEU A 160 -4.23 0.47 -3.98
N LEU A 161 -3.81 -0.67 -3.42
CA LEU A 161 -4.66 -1.84 -3.22
C LEU A 161 -4.24 -2.62 -1.98
N PHE A 162 -5.14 -2.82 -1.02
CA PHE A 162 -4.87 -3.61 0.18
C PHE A 162 -6.14 -4.29 0.70
N ASN A 163 -6.00 -5.54 1.15
CA ASN A 163 -7.08 -6.28 1.80
C ASN A 163 -6.76 -6.47 3.28
N GLY A 164 -7.51 -5.82 4.16
CA GLY A 164 -7.35 -5.90 5.60
C GLY A 164 -7.19 -4.54 6.27
N ASN A 165 -6.75 -4.55 7.54
CA ASN A 165 -6.51 -3.33 8.30
C ASN A 165 -5.14 -2.74 7.96
N ARG A 166 -5.11 -1.77 7.05
CA ARG A 166 -3.88 -1.09 6.61
C ARG A 166 -3.14 -0.42 7.78
N ALA A 167 -3.85 0.16 8.75
CA ALA A 167 -3.22 0.81 9.88
C ALA A 167 -2.45 -0.19 10.76
N THR A 168 -3.03 -1.36 11.03
CA THR A 168 -2.36 -2.43 11.77
C THR A 168 -1.15 -2.96 10.99
N PHE A 169 -1.28 -3.14 9.68
CA PHE A 169 -0.19 -3.57 8.81
C PHE A 169 0.99 -2.58 8.84
N ILE A 170 0.71 -1.28 8.76
CA ILE A 170 1.73 -0.24 8.85
C ILE A 170 2.41 -0.24 10.22
N GLN A 171 1.66 -0.40 11.30
CA GLN A 171 2.24 -0.49 12.65
C GLN A 171 3.18 -1.69 12.79
N GLN A 172 2.83 -2.83 12.23
CA GLN A 172 3.71 -4.00 12.19
C GLN A 172 5.00 -3.71 11.44
N ILE A 173 4.93 -3.10 10.26
CA ILE A 173 6.12 -2.74 9.48
C ILE A 173 7.02 -1.78 10.24
N ILE A 174 6.45 -0.75 10.87
CA ILE A 174 7.22 0.22 11.66
C ILE A 174 7.95 -0.48 12.82
N THR A 175 7.34 -1.51 13.40
CA THR A 175 7.95 -2.27 14.51
C THR A 175 9.01 -3.26 14.01
N ASP A 176 8.73 -3.95 12.90
CA ASP A 176 9.51 -5.12 12.47
C ASP A 176 10.64 -4.74 11.50
N ASP A 177 10.55 -3.59 10.81
CA ASP A 177 11.50 -3.19 9.78
C ASP A 177 11.98 -1.74 9.92
N PRO A 178 12.98 -1.49 10.78
CA PRO A 178 13.55 -0.15 10.99
C PRO A 178 14.14 0.48 9.73
N ASP A 179 14.57 -0.33 8.75
CA ASP A 179 15.15 0.17 7.50
C ASP A 179 14.08 0.80 6.61
N VAL A 180 12.88 0.22 6.56
CA VAL A 180 11.72 0.81 5.86
C VAL A 180 11.35 2.15 6.48
N VAL A 181 11.43 2.28 7.81
CA VAL A 181 11.13 3.56 8.49
C VAL A 181 12.14 4.64 8.13
N LYS A 182 13.44 4.31 8.07
CA LYS A 182 14.48 5.26 7.64
C LYS A 182 14.28 5.72 6.20
N GLU A 183 14.00 4.76 5.29
CA GLU A 183 13.73 5.07 3.89
C GLU A 183 12.48 5.97 3.74
N ALA A 184 11.43 5.71 4.51
CA ALA A 184 10.23 6.55 4.56
C ALA A 184 10.54 7.98 5.04
N GLN A 185 11.39 8.15 6.05
CA GLN A 185 11.83 9.45 6.51
C GLN A 185 12.63 10.20 5.44
N GLU A 186 13.50 9.52 4.69
CA GLU A 186 14.23 10.11 3.58
C GLU A 186 13.29 10.57 2.45
N ILE A 187 12.29 9.77 2.12
CA ILE A 187 11.25 10.14 1.13
C ILE A 187 10.50 11.38 1.59
N THR A 188 10.08 11.42 2.84
CA THR A 188 9.36 12.58 3.42
C THR A 188 10.23 13.84 3.41
N ALA A 189 11.49 13.73 3.78
CA ALA A 189 12.44 14.85 3.76
C ALA A 189 12.66 15.39 2.34
N LYS A 190 12.81 14.50 1.34
CA LYS A 190 12.94 14.89 -0.08
C LYS A 190 11.70 15.63 -0.57
N ARG A 191 10.51 15.10 -0.31
CA ARG A 191 9.22 15.74 -0.69
C ARG A 191 9.08 17.13 -0.06
N ALA A 192 9.44 17.29 1.22
CA ALA A 192 9.41 18.57 1.91
C ALA A 192 10.37 19.59 1.29
N LEU A 193 11.59 19.15 0.90
CA LEU A 193 12.56 20.00 0.24
C LEU A 193 12.11 20.44 -1.16
N GLU A 194 11.53 19.55 -1.93
CA GLU A 194 10.97 19.83 -3.26
C GLU A 194 9.82 20.83 -3.16
N ALA A 195 8.86 20.61 -2.25
CA ALA A 195 7.77 21.53 -2.00
C ALA A 195 8.26 22.94 -1.60
N HIS A 196 9.30 23.02 -0.76
CA HIS A 196 9.91 24.30 -0.38
C HIS A 196 10.57 25.01 -1.59
N ARG A 197 11.23 24.25 -2.47
CA ARG A 197 11.83 24.82 -3.70
C ARG A 197 10.78 25.36 -4.65
N GLU A 198 9.68 24.63 -4.84
CA GLU A 198 8.58 25.08 -5.70
C GLU A 198 7.92 26.36 -5.18
N LEU A 199 7.63 26.42 -3.87
CA LEU A 199 7.09 27.62 -3.23
C LEU A 199 8.03 28.83 -3.34
N SER A 200 9.33 28.61 -3.17
CA SER A 200 10.34 29.67 -3.31
C SER A 200 10.47 30.14 -4.76
N GLY A 201 10.42 29.20 -5.72
CA GLY A 201 10.45 29.52 -7.15
C GLY A 201 9.21 30.29 -7.64
N SER A 202 8.03 29.93 -7.12
CA SER A 202 6.77 30.63 -7.41
C SER A 202 6.80 32.08 -6.90
N LYS A 203 7.22 32.28 -5.65
CA LYS A 203 7.36 33.64 -5.07
C LYS A 203 8.33 34.50 -5.83
N LEU A 204 9.45 33.97 -6.30
CA LEU A 204 10.42 34.71 -7.11
C LEU A 204 9.86 35.14 -8.48
N LYS A 205 9.03 34.32 -9.11
CA LYS A 205 8.34 34.63 -10.36
C LYS A 205 7.31 35.76 -10.16
N GLU A 206 6.48 35.67 -9.12
CA GLU A 206 5.50 36.72 -8.79
C GLU A 206 6.16 38.06 -8.52
N ILE A 207 7.29 38.08 -7.80
CA ILE A 207 8.08 39.31 -7.56
C ILE A 207 8.64 39.85 -8.88
N GLY A 208 9.17 38.97 -9.73
CA GLY A 208 9.71 39.35 -11.04
C GLY A 208 8.66 39.94 -11.99
N GLU A 209 7.45 39.38 -11.99
CA GLU A 209 6.32 39.94 -12.77
C GLU A 209 5.80 41.25 -12.20
N SER A 210 5.74 41.37 -10.88
CA SER A 210 5.36 42.63 -10.21
C SER A 210 6.34 43.79 -10.48
N ILE A 211 7.62 43.51 -10.63
CA ILE A 211 8.64 44.49 -10.98
C ILE A 211 8.50 44.92 -12.46
N LYS A 212 8.27 43.94 -13.37
CA LYS A 212 8.09 44.23 -14.80
C LYS A 212 6.82 45.04 -15.11
N SER A 213 5.78 44.92 -14.30
CA SER A 213 4.52 45.67 -14.46
C SER A 213 4.59 47.12 -13.94
N LYS A 214 5.68 47.49 -13.25
CA LYS A 214 5.89 48.81 -12.68
C LYS A 214 6.93 49.67 -13.42
N ILE A 215 7.53 49.10 -14.48
CA ILE A 215 8.43 49.77 -15.43
C ILE A 215 7.67 50.00 -16.75
#